data_501dffdb7a7d025e3178bec12d73b345
#
_entry.id   501dffdb7a7d025e3178bec12d73b345
#
_cell.length_a   1.000
_cell.length_b   1.000
_cell.length_c   1.000
_cell.angle_alpha   90.00
_cell.angle_beta   90.00
_cell.angle_gamma   90.00
#
_symmetry.space_group_name_H-M   'P 1'
#
loop_
_entity.id
_entity.type
_entity.pdbx_description
1 polymer ?
#
loop_
_entity_poly.entity_id
_entity_poly.type
_entity_poly.pdbx_seq_one_letter_code
_entity_poly.pdbx_strand_id
1 'polypeptide(L)'
;MSKIALYRKYRPHCFAQVLAQDFVVKTLKHEIINNNLYHAYIFSGTRGSGKTSVARIFARTLNCLSPNDGDCCNKCQNCLITLQNNLTDIYEIDAASNSGVDEIRKLIETVNYLPTQLSKKVYIIDEAHMLSNSAWNALLKTIEEPPTHVCFIFATTEVNKIPMTIISRCQRFDFYQLNLDTLIQLITDVCNKENILIANDAKIKIAQLSDGSARDCLSILDQINNYSNGEITIDHINKVFGLLSLDFKLNFINNIFDNQKLESLLNQISSMTSNYLNLAKDLIDLVIDKIIYEKTHNFNLLKYLSLSDVQKINLSLESLYKLLELFNKVYEKIKLFGNGEFYFKNLVLTNLITNDSIVSSEIQDKTPSKSTINQLSAFTTKTVTNEYTKTTVVPNNEIVRNNDYKNLFNQIISNEDNELKNNLNNKLNALKTNHQLDDKLPSLTDCIKVLVSSKHGAVLLFEYKNQAKAFNDWFWTIDGYKLIKENLFDNSSQDYVLIASDKNTIKNWRDDYLKNPKKYEDINLDILEQLKTISDDEKYKRILDIIGEGDK
;
A
#
# COMPACT_ATOMS: atom_id res chain seq x y z
N MET A 1 8.60 -36.86 -13.53
CA MET A 1 7.40 -36.22 -12.93
C MET A 1 7.75 -34.80 -12.51
N SER A 2 6.96 -33.81 -12.89
CA SER A 2 7.21 -32.42 -12.45
C SER A 2 7.04 -32.32 -10.94
N LYS A 3 7.99 -31.72 -10.24
CA LYS A 3 7.95 -31.48 -8.80
C LYS A 3 6.74 -30.59 -8.46
N ILE A 4 5.84 -31.09 -7.61
CA ILE A 4 4.69 -30.29 -7.14
C ILE A 4 5.18 -29.36 -6.03
N ALA A 5 4.93 -28.05 -6.15
CA ALA A 5 5.30 -27.07 -5.14
C ALA A 5 4.70 -27.38 -3.76
N LEU A 6 5.45 -27.18 -2.68
CA LEU A 6 5.04 -27.52 -1.31
C LEU A 6 3.71 -26.88 -0.90
N TYR A 7 3.45 -25.62 -1.26
CA TYR A 7 2.18 -24.96 -0.95
C TYR A 7 0.96 -25.58 -1.63
N ARG A 8 1.13 -26.34 -2.73
CA ARG A 8 0.08 -27.12 -3.38
C ARG A 8 -0.05 -28.51 -2.76
N LYS A 9 1.08 -29.18 -2.50
CA LYS A 9 1.14 -30.52 -1.93
C LYS A 9 0.55 -30.57 -0.52
N TYR A 10 0.80 -29.53 0.30
CA TYR A 10 0.34 -29.40 1.69
C TYR A 10 -0.91 -28.53 1.86
N ARG A 11 -1.64 -28.26 0.77
CA ARG A 11 -2.93 -27.58 0.89
C ARG A 11 -3.91 -28.46 1.67
N PRO A 12 -4.60 -27.95 2.70
CA PRO A 12 -5.54 -28.75 3.49
C PRO A 12 -6.68 -29.29 2.62
N HIS A 13 -7.04 -30.55 2.85
CA HIS A 13 -8.12 -31.26 2.14
C HIS A 13 -9.34 -31.52 3.02
N CYS A 14 -9.28 -31.23 4.32
CA CYS A 14 -10.40 -31.31 5.25
C CYS A 14 -10.26 -30.23 6.33
N PHE A 15 -11.34 -29.95 7.05
CA PHE A 15 -11.34 -28.94 8.10
C PHE A 15 -10.34 -29.25 9.23
N ALA A 16 -10.15 -30.53 9.55
CA ALA A 16 -9.20 -30.97 10.57
C ALA A 16 -7.74 -30.57 10.26
N GLN A 17 -7.40 -30.27 9.01
CA GLN A 17 -6.07 -29.84 8.58
C GLN A 17 -5.93 -28.31 8.49
N VAL A 18 -6.98 -27.56 8.72
CA VAL A 18 -6.96 -26.09 8.67
C VAL A 18 -6.34 -25.56 9.96
N LEU A 19 -5.34 -24.68 9.82
CA LEU A 19 -4.61 -24.11 10.94
C LEU A 19 -5.20 -22.76 11.37
N ALA A 20 -5.27 -22.53 12.68
CA ALA A 20 -5.56 -21.23 13.32
C ALA A 20 -6.89 -20.54 12.92
N GLN A 21 -7.86 -21.26 12.32
CA GLN A 21 -9.17 -20.71 11.96
C GLN A 21 -10.30 -21.41 12.72
N ASP A 22 -10.09 -21.67 14.00
CA ASP A 22 -10.99 -22.53 14.84
C ASP A 22 -12.44 -22.05 14.83
N PHE A 23 -12.66 -20.73 14.94
CA PHE A 23 -14.00 -20.15 14.94
C PHE A 23 -14.72 -20.42 13.62
N VAL A 24 -14.07 -20.13 12.49
CA VAL A 24 -14.62 -20.34 11.16
C VAL A 24 -14.94 -21.82 10.94
N VAL A 25 -13.97 -22.69 11.23
CA VAL A 25 -14.10 -24.13 11.05
C VAL A 25 -15.21 -24.71 11.92
N LYS A 26 -15.27 -24.36 13.21
CA LYS A 26 -16.32 -24.84 14.13
C LYS A 26 -17.71 -24.39 13.67
N THR A 27 -17.86 -23.14 13.26
CA THR A 27 -19.15 -22.61 12.81
C THR A 27 -19.62 -23.30 11.54
N LEU A 28 -18.76 -23.43 10.51
CA LEU A 28 -19.10 -24.11 9.27
C LEU A 28 -19.48 -25.60 9.49
N LYS A 29 -18.75 -26.30 10.38
CA LYS A 29 -19.09 -27.68 10.77
C LYS A 29 -20.47 -27.77 11.43
N HIS A 30 -20.77 -26.85 12.35
CA HIS A 30 -22.08 -26.78 13.01
C HIS A 30 -23.23 -26.54 12.03
N GLU A 31 -23.05 -25.65 11.06
CA GLU A 31 -24.02 -25.37 10.01
C GLU A 31 -24.31 -26.62 9.16
N ILE A 32 -23.27 -27.39 8.81
CA ILE A 32 -23.41 -28.65 8.07
C ILE A 32 -24.14 -29.70 8.90
N ILE A 33 -23.78 -29.89 10.16
CA ILE A 33 -24.39 -30.88 11.05
C ILE A 33 -25.89 -30.59 11.25
N ASN A 34 -26.23 -29.32 11.45
CA ASN A 34 -27.60 -28.88 11.71
C ASN A 34 -28.42 -28.64 10.43
N ASN A 35 -27.80 -28.81 9.25
CA ASN A 35 -28.41 -28.52 7.95
C ASN A 35 -28.96 -27.08 7.87
N ASN A 36 -28.32 -26.13 8.56
CA ASN A 36 -28.70 -24.73 8.62
C ASN A 36 -27.71 -23.89 7.80
N LEU A 37 -27.72 -24.11 6.49
CA LEU A 37 -26.78 -23.50 5.55
C LEU A 37 -27.31 -22.18 5.01
N TYR A 38 -26.44 -21.19 4.94
CA TYR A 38 -26.71 -19.97 4.19
C TYR A 38 -26.48 -20.22 2.68
N HIS A 39 -27.11 -19.42 1.86
CA HIS A 39 -26.97 -19.49 0.41
C HIS A 39 -25.74 -18.74 -0.11
N ALA A 40 -25.19 -17.79 0.68
CA ALA A 40 -24.04 -17.00 0.29
C ALA A 40 -23.13 -16.70 1.50
N TYR A 41 -21.83 -16.81 1.26
CA TYR A 41 -20.77 -16.63 2.25
C TYR A 41 -19.73 -15.63 1.76
N ILE A 42 -19.18 -14.81 2.66
CA ILE A 42 -18.02 -13.98 2.40
C ILE A 42 -16.89 -14.42 3.32
N PHE A 43 -15.78 -14.86 2.73
CA PHE A 43 -14.53 -15.17 3.43
C PHE A 43 -13.57 -14.02 3.25
N SER A 44 -13.35 -13.24 4.29
CA SER A 44 -12.53 -12.02 4.28
C SER A 44 -11.24 -12.23 5.08
N GLY A 45 -10.12 -11.63 4.65
CA GLY A 45 -8.84 -11.72 5.37
C GLY A 45 -7.64 -11.60 4.44
N THR A 46 -6.45 -11.54 5.03
CA THR A 46 -5.19 -11.35 4.30
C THR A 46 -4.90 -12.48 3.31
N ARG A 47 -4.05 -12.19 2.32
CA ARG A 47 -3.60 -13.20 1.35
C ARG A 47 -2.90 -14.36 2.08
N GLY A 48 -3.20 -15.61 1.65
CA GLY A 48 -2.56 -16.80 2.22
C GLY A 48 -3.09 -17.25 3.58
N SER A 49 -4.14 -16.61 4.14
CA SER A 49 -4.80 -17.00 5.41
C SER A 49 -5.68 -18.25 5.32
N GLY A 50 -5.86 -18.82 4.12
CA GLY A 50 -6.61 -20.08 3.93
C GLY A 50 -8.01 -19.95 3.35
N LYS A 51 -8.51 -18.74 3.00
CA LYS A 51 -9.86 -18.49 2.47
C LYS A 51 -10.29 -19.45 1.36
N THR A 52 -9.55 -19.46 0.27
CA THR A 52 -9.85 -20.31 -0.90
C THR A 52 -9.72 -21.81 -0.57
N SER A 53 -8.80 -22.19 0.33
CA SER A 53 -8.67 -23.58 0.78
C SER A 53 -9.88 -24.02 1.58
N VAL A 54 -10.34 -23.20 2.53
CA VAL A 54 -11.56 -23.48 3.32
C VAL A 54 -12.81 -23.47 2.43
N ALA A 55 -12.89 -22.55 1.44
CA ALA A 55 -13.97 -22.53 0.47
C ALA A 55 -14.09 -23.86 -0.29
N ARG A 56 -12.97 -24.41 -0.76
CA ARG A 56 -12.93 -25.72 -1.45
C ARG A 56 -13.28 -26.89 -0.52
N ILE A 57 -12.82 -26.86 0.74
CA ILE A 57 -13.18 -27.88 1.74
C ILE A 57 -14.68 -27.80 2.03
N PHE A 58 -15.22 -26.61 2.22
CA PHE A 58 -16.63 -26.40 2.47
C PHE A 58 -17.51 -26.90 1.30
N ALA A 59 -17.15 -26.52 0.06
CA ALA A 59 -17.84 -27.01 -1.14
C ALA A 59 -17.83 -28.54 -1.26
N ARG A 60 -16.71 -29.19 -0.89
CA ARG A 60 -16.60 -30.66 -0.84
C ARG A 60 -17.47 -31.25 0.25
N THR A 61 -17.46 -30.63 1.44
CA THR A 61 -18.22 -31.15 2.59
C THR A 61 -19.73 -31.06 2.37
N LEU A 62 -20.20 -29.97 1.75
CA LEU A 62 -21.61 -29.81 1.34
C LEU A 62 -22.09 -30.92 0.39
N ASN A 63 -21.19 -31.51 -0.37
CA ASN A 63 -21.46 -32.56 -1.34
C ASN A 63 -21.00 -33.94 -0.87
N CYS A 64 -20.51 -34.09 0.36
CA CYS A 64 -20.06 -35.37 0.88
C CYS A 64 -21.24 -36.30 1.20
N LEU A 65 -21.17 -37.54 0.73
CA LEU A 65 -22.24 -38.54 1.00
C LEU A 65 -22.28 -39.03 2.46
N SER A 66 -21.16 -38.93 3.16
CA SER A 66 -21.01 -39.38 4.55
C SER A 66 -20.07 -38.44 5.32
N PRO A 67 -20.51 -37.22 5.62
CA PRO A 67 -19.71 -36.32 6.41
C PRO A 67 -19.53 -36.84 7.83
N ASN A 68 -18.33 -36.75 8.39
CA ASN A 68 -18.03 -37.13 9.76
C ASN A 68 -17.79 -35.88 10.60
N ASP A 69 -18.59 -35.69 11.65
CA ASP A 69 -18.50 -34.49 12.50
C ASP A 69 -18.42 -33.18 11.69
N GLY A 70 -19.27 -33.03 10.68
CA GLY A 70 -19.32 -31.86 9.83
C GLY A 70 -18.09 -31.67 8.94
N ASP A 71 -17.23 -32.68 8.76
CA ASP A 71 -16.07 -32.65 7.85
C ASP A 71 -16.23 -33.69 6.73
N CYS A 72 -15.60 -33.43 5.59
CA CYS A 72 -15.64 -34.33 4.44
C CYS A 72 -14.88 -35.63 4.71
N CYS A 73 -15.44 -36.77 4.27
CA CYS A 73 -14.81 -38.07 4.48
C CYS A 73 -13.58 -38.33 3.58
N ASN A 74 -13.39 -37.58 2.51
CA ASN A 74 -12.33 -37.71 1.49
C ASN A 74 -12.23 -39.10 0.81
N LYS A 75 -13.24 -39.97 0.98
CA LYS A 75 -13.23 -41.35 0.48
C LYS A 75 -14.46 -41.70 -0.39
N CYS A 76 -15.58 -41.00 -0.21
CA CYS A 76 -16.76 -41.25 -1.03
C CYS A 76 -16.57 -40.74 -2.46
N GLN A 77 -17.42 -41.24 -3.36
CA GLN A 77 -17.37 -40.90 -4.79
C GLN A 77 -17.39 -39.38 -5.01
N ASN A 78 -18.26 -38.64 -4.33
CA ASN A 78 -18.37 -37.21 -4.45
C ASN A 78 -17.09 -36.48 -3.98
N CYS A 79 -16.49 -36.92 -2.86
CA CYS A 79 -15.22 -36.35 -2.39
C CYS A 79 -14.09 -36.61 -3.39
N LEU A 80 -14.02 -37.82 -3.98
CA LEU A 80 -12.97 -38.13 -4.97
C LEU A 80 -13.16 -37.36 -6.27
N ILE A 81 -14.40 -37.19 -6.73
CA ILE A 81 -14.70 -36.33 -7.89
C ILE A 81 -14.30 -34.90 -7.62
N THR A 82 -14.59 -34.36 -6.42
CA THR A 82 -14.23 -32.96 -6.06
C THR A 82 -12.72 -32.71 -5.93
N LEU A 83 -11.90 -33.74 -5.89
CA LEU A 83 -10.43 -33.61 -5.96
C LEU A 83 -9.91 -33.50 -7.41
N GLN A 84 -10.73 -33.84 -8.40
CA GLN A 84 -10.40 -33.72 -9.82
C GLN A 84 -10.74 -32.31 -10.32
N ASN A 85 -9.88 -31.72 -11.16
CA ASN A 85 -9.96 -30.30 -11.53
C ASN A 85 -11.07 -29.92 -12.55
N ASN A 86 -11.93 -30.87 -12.98
CA ASN A 86 -12.93 -30.63 -14.04
C ASN A 86 -14.34 -30.94 -13.55
N LEU A 87 -14.86 -30.10 -12.66
CA LEU A 87 -16.21 -30.27 -12.13
C LEU A 87 -17.18 -29.27 -12.74
N THR A 88 -18.33 -29.79 -13.17
CA THR A 88 -19.46 -28.97 -13.67
C THR A 88 -20.31 -28.37 -12.56
N ASP A 89 -20.19 -28.89 -11.32
CA ASP A 89 -21.03 -28.48 -10.18
C ASP A 89 -20.27 -27.65 -9.11
N ILE A 90 -18.94 -27.55 -9.19
CA ILE A 90 -18.14 -26.63 -8.39
C ILE A 90 -17.37 -25.71 -9.32
N TYR A 91 -17.83 -24.48 -9.42
CA TYR A 91 -17.22 -23.44 -10.25
C TYR A 91 -16.30 -22.59 -9.40
N GLU A 92 -15.02 -22.56 -9.74
CA GLU A 92 -14.06 -21.66 -9.13
C GLU A 92 -13.59 -20.63 -10.16
N ILE A 93 -13.82 -19.37 -9.86
CA ILE A 93 -13.48 -18.23 -10.73
C ILE A 93 -12.57 -17.30 -9.94
N ASP A 94 -11.45 -16.92 -10.53
CA ASP A 94 -10.60 -15.83 -10.07
C ASP A 94 -11.11 -14.52 -10.69
N ALA A 95 -11.68 -13.64 -9.87
CA ALA A 95 -12.22 -12.36 -10.32
C ALA A 95 -11.13 -11.39 -10.81
N ALA A 96 -9.85 -11.60 -10.47
CA ALA A 96 -8.77 -10.80 -11.04
C ALA A 96 -8.60 -11.04 -12.55
N SER A 97 -8.86 -12.26 -13.01
CA SER A 97 -8.80 -12.64 -14.42
C SER A 97 -10.16 -12.53 -15.12
N ASN A 98 -11.28 -12.56 -14.37
CA ASN A 98 -12.65 -12.65 -14.87
C ASN A 98 -13.57 -11.64 -14.18
N SER A 99 -13.23 -10.35 -14.27
CA SER A 99 -13.94 -9.26 -13.56
C SER A 99 -15.15 -8.72 -14.32
N GLY A 100 -15.35 -9.13 -15.58
CA GLY A 100 -16.34 -8.58 -16.49
C GLY A 100 -17.78 -9.00 -16.15
N VAL A 101 -18.73 -8.15 -16.53
CA VAL A 101 -20.17 -8.43 -16.35
C VAL A 101 -20.64 -9.61 -17.20
N ASP A 102 -20.04 -9.84 -18.37
CA ASP A 102 -20.47 -10.88 -19.28
C ASP A 102 -20.09 -12.28 -18.81
N GLU A 103 -18.92 -12.43 -18.14
CA GLU A 103 -18.54 -13.69 -17.49
C GLU A 103 -19.48 -14.02 -16.33
N ILE A 104 -19.82 -13.03 -15.53
CA ILE A 104 -20.78 -13.20 -14.42
C ILE A 104 -22.19 -13.49 -14.94
N ARG A 105 -22.63 -12.88 -16.05
CA ARG A 105 -23.94 -13.23 -16.68
C ARG A 105 -23.98 -14.68 -17.15
N LYS A 106 -22.91 -15.18 -17.80
CA LYS A 106 -22.80 -16.58 -18.20
C LYS A 106 -22.86 -17.52 -16.98
N LEU A 107 -22.20 -17.12 -15.87
CA LEU A 107 -22.30 -17.87 -14.62
C LEU A 107 -23.74 -17.90 -14.11
N ILE A 108 -24.45 -16.76 -14.07
CA ILE A 108 -25.84 -16.66 -13.62
C ILE A 108 -26.78 -17.52 -14.46
N GLU A 109 -26.56 -17.61 -15.77
CA GLU A 109 -27.34 -18.51 -16.64
C GLU A 109 -27.22 -19.97 -16.19
N THR A 110 -26.04 -20.39 -15.70
CA THR A 110 -25.81 -21.76 -15.22
C THR A 110 -26.42 -22.03 -13.85
N VAL A 111 -26.71 -20.99 -13.05
CA VAL A 111 -27.24 -21.11 -11.68
C VAL A 111 -28.61 -21.81 -11.65
N ASN A 112 -29.47 -21.55 -12.63
CA ASN A 112 -30.82 -22.10 -12.69
C ASN A 112 -30.86 -23.59 -13.05
N TYR A 113 -29.76 -24.14 -13.57
CA TYR A 113 -29.72 -25.58 -13.89
C TYR A 113 -29.38 -26.42 -12.65
N LEU A 114 -30.06 -27.55 -12.48
CA LEU A 114 -29.76 -28.48 -11.41
C LEU A 114 -28.33 -29.04 -11.52
N PRO A 115 -27.71 -29.41 -10.39
CA PRO A 115 -26.42 -30.09 -10.41
C PRO A 115 -26.51 -31.42 -11.16
N THR A 116 -25.43 -31.79 -11.85
CA THR A 116 -25.38 -32.98 -12.71
C THR A 116 -24.84 -34.22 -12.00
N GLN A 117 -23.85 -34.03 -11.12
CA GLN A 117 -23.14 -35.13 -10.44
C GLN A 117 -23.19 -35.02 -8.92
N LEU A 118 -23.32 -33.80 -8.40
CA LEU A 118 -23.30 -33.50 -6.98
C LEU A 118 -24.69 -33.13 -6.46
N SER A 119 -24.85 -32.96 -5.14
CA SER A 119 -26.11 -32.55 -4.52
C SER A 119 -26.29 -31.03 -4.51
N LYS A 120 -25.23 -30.28 -4.50
CA LYS A 120 -25.22 -28.82 -4.48
C LYS A 120 -24.27 -28.25 -5.56
N LYS A 121 -24.69 -27.18 -6.22
CA LYS A 121 -23.80 -26.34 -7.03
C LYS A 121 -23.14 -25.30 -6.15
N VAL A 122 -21.81 -25.22 -6.19
CA VAL A 122 -21.06 -24.25 -5.40
C VAL A 122 -20.25 -23.35 -6.33
N TYR A 123 -20.42 -22.05 -6.16
CA TYR A 123 -19.70 -21.03 -6.89
C TYR A 123 -18.70 -20.34 -5.96
N ILE A 124 -17.42 -20.58 -6.19
CA ILE A 124 -16.32 -19.96 -5.45
C ILE A 124 -15.77 -18.83 -6.32
N ILE A 125 -15.90 -17.60 -5.84
CA ILE A 125 -15.38 -16.41 -6.52
C ILE A 125 -14.22 -15.88 -5.68
N ASP A 126 -13.00 -16.16 -6.13
CA ASP A 126 -11.77 -15.71 -5.45
C ASP A 126 -11.44 -14.28 -5.87
N GLU A 127 -10.80 -13.52 -4.98
CA GLU A 127 -10.52 -12.08 -5.10
C GLU A 127 -11.75 -11.27 -5.54
N ALA A 128 -12.91 -11.59 -4.96
CA ALA A 128 -14.22 -11.05 -5.34
C ALA A 128 -14.29 -9.52 -5.36
N HIS A 129 -13.43 -8.81 -4.61
CA HIS A 129 -13.31 -7.35 -4.65
C HIS A 129 -12.88 -6.78 -6.01
N MET A 130 -12.38 -7.62 -6.91
CA MET A 130 -12.01 -7.24 -8.28
C MET A 130 -13.20 -7.21 -9.24
N LEU A 131 -14.36 -7.73 -8.85
CA LEU A 131 -15.56 -7.67 -9.67
C LEU A 131 -16.02 -6.23 -9.89
N SER A 132 -16.42 -5.93 -11.12
CA SER A 132 -16.98 -4.62 -11.47
C SER A 132 -18.32 -4.38 -10.76
N ASN A 133 -18.70 -3.11 -10.57
CA ASN A 133 -20.01 -2.75 -9.99
C ASN A 133 -21.18 -3.30 -10.81
N SER A 134 -21.02 -3.40 -12.13
CA SER A 134 -22.01 -3.98 -13.04
C SER A 134 -22.14 -5.50 -12.84
N ALA A 135 -21.06 -6.22 -12.55
CA ALA A 135 -21.06 -7.63 -12.22
C ALA A 135 -21.75 -7.89 -10.87
N TRP A 136 -21.47 -7.09 -9.85
CA TRP A 136 -22.18 -7.17 -8.56
C TRP A 136 -23.67 -6.92 -8.71
N ASN A 137 -24.09 -5.92 -9.48
CA ASN A 137 -25.49 -5.63 -9.73
C ASN A 137 -26.20 -6.79 -10.45
N ALA A 138 -25.52 -7.48 -11.35
CA ALA A 138 -26.08 -8.67 -12.01
C ALA A 138 -26.29 -9.84 -11.03
N LEU A 139 -25.40 -10.00 -10.02
CA LEU A 139 -25.51 -11.05 -9.00
C LEU A 139 -26.59 -10.77 -7.96
N LEU A 140 -27.00 -9.51 -7.72
CA LEU A 140 -27.91 -9.13 -6.63
C LEU A 140 -29.19 -9.98 -6.63
N LYS A 141 -29.90 -10.06 -7.76
CA LYS A 141 -31.16 -10.83 -7.85
C LYS A 141 -30.96 -12.31 -7.52
N THR A 142 -29.85 -12.90 -7.96
CA THR A 142 -29.54 -14.32 -7.72
C THR A 142 -29.14 -14.58 -6.26
N ILE A 143 -28.53 -13.59 -5.59
CA ILE A 143 -28.18 -13.69 -4.18
C ILE A 143 -29.41 -13.43 -3.28
N GLU A 144 -30.37 -12.61 -3.72
CA GLU A 144 -31.62 -12.36 -2.99
C GLU A 144 -32.56 -13.55 -3.03
N GLU A 145 -32.71 -14.19 -4.19
CA GLU A 145 -33.59 -15.32 -4.45
C GLU A 145 -32.83 -16.51 -5.03
N PRO A 146 -31.90 -17.12 -4.27
CA PRO A 146 -31.07 -18.19 -4.77
C PRO A 146 -31.85 -19.50 -4.89
N PRO A 147 -31.61 -20.33 -5.94
CA PRO A 147 -32.11 -21.69 -5.99
C PRO A 147 -31.58 -22.50 -4.80
N THR A 148 -32.42 -23.40 -4.25
CA THR A 148 -32.09 -24.18 -3.04
C THR A 148 -30.86 -25.08 -3.19
N HIS A 149 -30.48 -25.42 -4.41
CA HIS A 149 -29.32 -26.26 -4.74
C HIS A 149 -28.02 -25.45 -4.90
N VAL A 150 -28.04 -24.13 -4.77
CA VAL A 150 -26.90 -23.25 -5.03
C VAL A 150 -26.30 -22.70 -3.73
N CYS A 151 -24.98 -22.57 -3.71
CA CYS A 151 -24.24 -21.90 -2.65
C CYS A 151 -23.13 -21.01 -3.27
N PHE A 152 -23.08 -19.74 -2.88
CA PHE A 152 -22.04 -18.82 -3.28
C PHE A 152 -21.01 -18.65 -2.17
N ILE A 153 -19.72 -18.60 -2.52
CA ILE A 153 -18.61 -18.32 -1.59
C ILE A 153 -17.73 -17.25 -2.24
N PHE A 154 -17.75 -16.06 -1.68
CA PHE A 154 -16.91 -14.92 -2.09
C PHE A 154 -15.68 -14.85 -1.21
N ALA A 155 -14.49 -15.10 -1.75
CA ALA A 155 -13.25 -14.91 -1.04
C ALA A 155 -12.63 -13.54 -1.40
N THR A 156 -12.19 -12.77 -0.42
CA THR A 156 -11.65 -11.43 -0.66
C THR A 156 -10.56 -11.06 0.34
N THR A 157 -9.60 -10.25 -0.11
CA THR A 157 -8.65 -9.56 0.77
C THR A 157 -9.15 -8.18 1.20
N GLU A 158 -10.14 -7.60 0.50
CA GLU A 158 -10.62 -6.25 0.71
C GLU A 158 -12.15 -6.20 0.77
N VAL A 159 -12.71 -6.53 1.93
CA VAL A 159 -14.17 -6.56 2.12
C VAL A 159 -14.81 -5.17 1.92
N ASN A 160 -14.09 -4.11 2.20
CA ASN A 160 -14.59 -2.72 2.05
C ASN A 160 -14.89 -2.33 0.59
N LYS A 161 -14.36 -3.07 -0.38
CA LYS A 161 -14.66 -2.87 -1.81
C LYS A 161 -15.91 -3.63 -2.28
N ILE A 162 -16.46 -4.54 -1.46
CA ILE A 162 -17.70 -5.26 -1.77
C ILE A 162 -18.90 -4.36 -1.42
N PRO A 163 -19.91 -4.24 -2.28
CA PRO A 163 -21.08 -3.43 -2.00
C PRO A 163 -21.81 -3.89 -0.73
N MET A 164 -22.24 -2.95 0.11
CA MET A 164 -22.98 -3.26 1.37
C MET A 164 -24.27 -4.05 1.13
N THR A 165 -24.90 -3.86 -0.04
CA THR A 165 -26.09 -4.62 -0.46
C THR A 165 -25.82 -6.12 -0.60
N ILE A 166 -24.60 -6.51 -0.97
CA ILE A 166 -24.16 -7.92 -1.02
C ILE A 166 -23.79 -8.39 0.38
N ILE A 167 -22.99 -7.62 1.13
CA ILE A 167 -22.53 -7.99 2.47
C ILE A 167 -23.71 -8.30 3.39
N SER A 168 -24.80 -7.51 3.32
CA SER A 168 -25.98 -7.70 4.16
C SER A 168 -26.77 -8.98 3.88
N ARG A 169 -26.50 -9.66 2.75
CA ARG A 169 -27.19 -10.91 2.31
C ARG A 169 -26.30 -12.14 2.44
N CYS A 170 -25.05 -11.95 2.86
CA CYS A 170 -24.07 -13.02 3.00
C CYS A 170 -23.69 -13.22 4.46
N GLN A 171 -23.40 -14.46 4.83
CA GLN A 171 -22.74 -14.72 6.10
C GLN A 171 -21.25 -14.46 5.97
N ARG A 172 -20.70 -13.56 6.81
CA ARG A 172 -19.31 -13.15 6.76
C ARG A 172 -18.46 -13.92 7.76
N PHE A 173 -17.29 -14.37 7.31
CA PHE A 173 -16.23 -14.97 8.12
C PHE A 173 -14.92 -14.25 7.89
N ASP A 174 -14.31 -13.80 8.99
CA ASP A 174 -13.03 -13.12 8.96
C ASP A 174 -11.90 -14.11 9.29
N PHE A 175 -10.94 -14.21 8.37
CA PHE A 175 -9.76 -15.07 8.47
C PHE A 175 -8.59 -14.28 8.99
N TYR A 176 -7.95 -14.77 10.03
CA TYR A 176 -6.81 -14.12 10.65
C TYR A 176 -5.48 -14.64 10.10
N GLN A 177 -4.45 -13.83 10.23
CA GLN A 177 -3.08 -14.25 9.98
C GLN A 177 -2.66 -15.34 10.97
N LEU A 178 -1.84 -16.28 10.51
CA LEU A 178 -1.26 -17.28 11.39
C LEU A 178 -0.20 -16.63 12.28
N ASN A 179 -0.20 -16.99 13.56
CA ASN A 179 0.85 -16.57 14.46
C ASN A 179 2.19 -17.28 14.16
N LEU A 180 3.27 -16.73 14.70
CA LEU A 180 4.63 -17.20 14.45
C LEU A 180 4.81 -18.69 14.84
N ASP A 181 4.28 -19.08 15.99
CA ASP A 181 4.40 -20.46 16.50
C ASP A 181 3.70 -21.47 15.59
N THR A 182 2.51 -21.13 15.10
CA THR A 182 1.78 -21.98 14.14
C THR A 182 2.55 -22.15 12.83
N LEU A 183 3.19 -21.09 12.33
CA LEU A 183 4.01 -21.16 11.11
C LEU A 183 5.29 -21.99 11.34
N ILE A 184 5.94 -21.85 12.49
CA ILE A 184 7.11 -22.69 12.86
C ILE A 184 6.71 -24.16 12.94
N GLN A 185 5.54 -24.45 13.52
CA GLN A 185 5.02 -25.81 13.57
C GLN A 185 4.73 -26.36 12.17
N LEU A 186 4.08 -25.57 11.31
CA LEU A 186 3.84 -25.94 9.90
C LEU A 186 5.14 -26.26 9.16
N ILE A 187 6.17 -25.41 9.29
CA ILE A 187 7.50 -25.65 8.69
C ILE A 187 8.07 -26.97 9.23
N THR A 188 8.02 -27.18 10.54
CA THR A 188 8.57 -28.38 11.19
C THR A 188 7.88 -29.64 10.69
N ASP A 189 6.54 -29.65 10.61
CA ASP A 189 5.75 -30.78 10.13
C ASP A 189 6.04 -31.11 8.66
N VAL A 190 6.17 -30.07 7.81
CA VAL A 190 6.49 -30.25 6.40
C VAL A 190 7.93 -30.72 6.20
N CYS A 191 8.89 -30.15 6.94
CA CYS A 191 10.29 -30.57 6.88
C CYS A 191 10.47 -32.04 7.31
N ASN A 192 9.78 -32.48 8.37
CA ASN A 192 9.79 -33.87 8.80
C ASN A 192 9.23 -34.83 7.73
N LYS A 193 8.14 -34.44 7.04
CA LYS A 193 7.51 -35.25 5.99
C LYS A 193 8.33 -35.31 4.68
N GLU A 194 9.06 -34.25 4.38
CA GLU A 194 9.89 -34.14 3.16
C GLU A 194 11.37 -34.50 3.41
N ASN A 195 11.75 -34.85 4.66
CA ASN A 195 13.14 -35.09 5.06
C ASN A 195 14.07 -33.91 4.77
N ILE A 196 13.58 -32.68 5.00
CA ILE A 196 14.35 -31.44 4.83
C ILE A 196 15.05 -31.12 6.16
N LEU A 197 16.37 -30.99 6.12
CA LEU A 197 17.14 -30.56 7.29
C LEU A 197 17.12 -29.02 7.38
N ILE A 198 16.73 -28.49 8.52
CA ILE A 198 16.60 -27.04 8.74
C ILE A 198 16.96 -26.66 10.17
N ALA A 199 17.80 -25.62 10.32
CA ALA A 199 18.16 -25.05 11.59
C ALA A 199 16.98 -24.31 12.25
N ASN A 200 16.91 -24.26 13.58
CA ASN A 200 15.77 -23.65 14.28
C ASN A 200 15.65 -22.14 14.02
N ASP A 201 16.77 -21.43 13.97
CA ASP A 201 16.84 -20.01 13.61
C ASP A 201 16.35 -19.74 12.17
N ALA A 202 16.64 -20.64 11.25
CA ALA A 202 16.13 -20.57 9.88
C ALA A 202 14.61 -20.75 9.81
N LYS A 203 14.02 -21.65 10.64
CA LYS A 203 12.55 -21.79 10.73
C LYS A 203 11.88 -20.48 11.17
N ILE A 204 12.42 -19.87 12.23
CA ILE A 204 11.92 -18.60 12.77
C ILE A 204 12.00 -17.52 11.69
N LYS A 205 13.13 -17.44 10.98
CA LYS A 205 13.31 -16.44 9.92
C LYS A 205 12.35 -16.62 8.74
N ILE A 206 12.12 -17.85 8.29
CA ILE A 206 11.11 -18.15 7.24
C ILE A 206 9.71 -17.75 7.71
N ALA A 207 9.34 -18.10 8.95
CA ALA A 207 8.06 -17.75 9.53
C ALA A 207 7.86 -16.22 9.62
N GLN A 208 8.88 -15.47 10.00
CA GLN A 208 8.86 -14.00 10.00
C GLN A 208 8.67 -13.40 8.59
N LEU A 209 9.39 -13.94 7.59
CA LEU A 209 9.31 -13.47 6.20
C LEU A 209 7.97 -13.75 5.54
N SER A 210 7.21 -14.74 6.04
CA SER A 210 5.92 -15.13 5.47
C SER A 210 4.74 -14.27 5.93
N ASP A 211 4.94 -13.34 6.85
CA ASP A 211 3.95 -12.34 7.31
C ASP A 211 2.57 -12.95 7.64
N GLY A 212 2.55 -14.08 8.34
CA GLY A 212 1.32 -14.77 8.72
C GLY A 212 0.64 -15.60 7.62
N SER A 213 1.27 -15.74 6.44
CA SER A 213 0.75 -16.49 5.29
C SER A 213 1.32 -17.91 5.23
N ALA A 214 0.50 -18.93 5.40
CA ALA A 214 0.91 -20.33 5.23
C ALA A 214 1.40 -20.62 3.79
N ARG A 215 0.77 -20.00 2.77
CA ARG A 215 1.16 -20.17 1.36
C ARG A 215 2.55 -19.63 1.11
N ASP A 216 2.84 -18.41 1.56
CA ASP A 216 4.12 -17.76 1.32
C ASP A 216 5.22 -18.45 2.15
N CYS A 217 4.90 -18.90 3.37
CA CYS A 217 5.77 -19.72 4.21
C CYS A 217 6.27 -20.97 3.47
N LEU A 218 5.38 -21.75 2.89
CA LEU A 218 5.75 -22.96 2.15
C LEU A 218 6.41 -22.66 0.81
N SER A 219 6.09 -21.53 0.16
CA SER A 219 6.75 -21.09 -1.06
C SER A 219 8.20 -20.67 -0.80
N ILE A 220 8.44 -19.91 0.28
CA ILE A 220 9.77 -19.53 0.77
C ILE A 220 10.60 -20.78 1.09
N LEU A 221 10.02 -21.72 1.85
CA LEU A 221 10.68 -22.97 2.20
C LEU A 221 11.08 -23.77 0.97
N ASP A 222 10.21 -23.91 -0.02
CA ASP A 222 10.48 -24.63 -1.28
C ASP A 222 11.59 -23.96 -2.09
N GLN A 223 11.59 -22.63 -2.16
CA GLN A 223 12.63 -21.86 -2.85
C GLN A 223 14.00 -22.04 -2.20
N ILE A 224 14.08 -21.97 -0.86
CA ILE A 224 15.34 -22.11 -0.14
C ILE A 224 15.84 -23.57 -0.21
N ASN A 225 14.94 -24.55 -0.09
CA ASN A 225 15.27 -25.97 -0.20
C ASN A 225 15.85 -26.32 -1.59
N ASN A 226 15.39 -25.66 -2.65
CA ASN A 226 15.95 -25.84 -3.99
C ASN A 226 17.34 -25.20 -4.16
N TYR A 227 17.68 -24.22 -3.33
CA TYR A 227 18.99 -23.56 -3.33
C TYR A 227 20.00 -24.25 -2.42
N SER A 228 19.56 -24.79 -1.29
CA SER A 228 20.43 -25.45 -0.31
C SER A 228 20.80 -26.87 -0.74
N ASN A 229 22.08 -27.22 -0.61
CA ASN A 229 22.58 -28.59 -0.87
C ASN A 229 22.74 -29.40 0.43
N GLY A 230 21.95 -29.11 1.46
CA GLY A 230 22.04 -29.74 2.78
C GLY A 230 21.11 -29.08 3.79
N GLU A 231 21.58 -28.88 5.01
CA GLU A 231 20.80 -28.20 6.04
C GLU A 231 20.54 -26.73 5.67
N ILE A 232 19.29 -26.31 5.75
CA ILE A 232 18.87 -24.92 5.55
C ILE A 232 19.30 -24.08 6.74
N THR A 233 20.13 -23.06 6.50
CA THR A 233 20.64 -22.10 7.47
C THR A 233 20.15 -20.67 7.16
N ILE A 234 20.31 -19.74 8.11
CA ILE A 234 20.02 -18.30 7.90
C ILE A 234 20.82 -17.73 6.73
N ASP A 235 22.05 -18.16 6.52
CA ASP A 235 22.89 -17.69 5.41
C ASP A 235 22.29 -18.02 4.04
N HIS A 236 21.68 -19.20 3.91
CA HIS A 236 20.96 -19.56 2.69
C HIS A 236 19.76 -18.62 2.45
N ILE A 237 19.00 -18.30 3.50
CA ILE A 237 17.86 -17.37 3.45
C ILE A 237 18.34 -15.98 3.01
N ASN A 238 19.37 -15.46 3.68
CA ASN A 238 19.93 -14.14 3.41
C ASN A 238 20.39 -14.01 1.95
N LYS A 239 21.08 -15.03 1.42
CA LYS A 239 21.54 -15.06 0.03
C LYS A 239 20.38 -15.11 -0.98
N VAL A 240 19.39 -15.99 -0.75
CA VAL A 240 18.24 -16.16 -1.67
C VAL A 240 17.37 -14.91 -1.74
N PHE A 241 17.16 -14.25 -0.61
CA PHE A 241 16.28 -13.06 -0.53
C PHE A 241 17.04 -11.74 -0.51
N GLY A 242 18.36 -11.75 -0.65
CA GLY A 242 19.19 -10.54 -0.60
C GLY A 242 19.03 -9.79 0.71
N LEU A 243 18.92 -10.51 1.84
CA LEU A 243 18.74 -9.89 3.14
C LEU A 243 20.10 -9.59 3.77
N LEU A 244 20.21 -8.44 4.40
CA LEU A 244 21.39 -8.07 5.15
C LEU A 244 21.40 -8.74 6.52
N SER A 245 22.59 -9.10 7.02
CA SER A 245 22.73 -9.67 8.36
C SER A 245 22.31 -8.67 9.44
N LEU A 246 21.89 -9.17 10.61
CA LEU A 246 21.51 -8.31 11.73
C LEU A 246 22.67 -7.40 12.16
N ASP A 247 23.88 -7.95 12.28
CA ASP A 247 25.07 -7.17 12.66
C ASP A 247 25.35 -6.03 11.68
N PHE A 248 25.16 -6.25 10.38
CA PHE A 248 25.30 -5.19 9.38
C PHE A 248 24.25 -4.09 9.57
N LYS A 249 22.98 -4.46 9.81
CA LYS A 249 21.90 -3.49 10.06
C LYS A 249 22.13 -2.67 11.32
N LEU A 250 22.60 -3.29 12.41
CA LEU A 250 22.97 -2.61 13.64
C LEU A 250 24.15 -1.65 13.42
N ASN A 251 25.17 -2.09 12.67
CA ASN A 251 26.28 -1.24 12.28
C ASN A 251 25.82 -0.05 11.42
N PHE A 252 24.90 -0.26 10.50
CA PHE A 252 24.33 0.80 9.68
C PHE A 252 23.58 1.83 10.54
N ILE A 253 22.69 1.38 11.45
CA ILE A 253 21.94 2.26 12.37
C ILE A 253 22.90 3.10 13.21
N ASN A 254 23.96 2.53 13.77
CA ASN A 254 24.90 3.26 14.63
C ASN A 254 25.77 4.29 13.88
N ASN A 255 26.06 4.03 12.61
CA ASN A 255 27.00 4.86 11.85
C ASN A 255 26.33 5.70 10.77
N ILE A 256 25.00 5.71 10.69
CA ILE A 256 24.24 6.44 9.67
C ILE A 256 24.45 7.97 9.75
N PHE A 257 24.76 8.50 10.93
CA PHE A 257 25.06 9.92 11.15
C PHE A 257 26.55 10.27 10.97
N ASP A 258 27.40 9.29 10.66
CA ASP A 258 28.83 9.49 10.40
C ASP A 258 29.06 9.63 8.89
N ASN A 259 29.21 10.86 8.41
CA ASN A 259 29.37 11.15 6.99
C ASN A 259 30.56 10.43 6.33
N GLN A 260 31.64 10.16 7.07
CA GLN A 260 32.82 9.44 6.55
C GLN A 260 32.53 7.95 6.29
N LYS A 261 31.64 7.36 7.06
CA LYS A 261 31.28 5.94 6.95
C LYS A 261 30.04 5.71 6.07
N LEU A 262 29.16 6.71 5.97
CA LEU A 262 27.88 6.61 5.29
C LEU A 262 28.04 6.19 3.83
N GLU A 263 28.96 6.81 3.09
CA GLU A 263 29.20 6.48 1.68
C GLU A 263 29.61 5.01 1.50
N SER A 264 30.54 4.53 2.34
CA SER A 264 30.98 3.14 2.28
C SER A 264 29.85 2.16 2.62
N LEU A 265 28.99 2.48 3.59
CA LEU A 265 27.83 1.68 3.98
C LEU A 265 26.78 1.64 2.88
N LEU A 266 26.49 2.75 2.23
CA LEU A 266 25.54 2.81 1.11
C LEU A 266 26.04 2.01 -0.10
N ASN A 267 27.33 2.04 -0.40
CA ASN A 267 27.95 1.24 -1.46
C ASN A 267 27.90 -0.25 -1.14
N GLN A 268 28.13 -0.65 0.12
CA GLN A 268 27.99 -2.04 0.58
C GLN A 268 26.55 -2.52 0.45
N ILE A 269 25.55 -1.72 0.87
CA ILE A 269 24.14 -2.05 0.70
C ILE A 269 23.82 -2.34 -0.78
N SER A 270 24.27 -1.48 -1.70
CA SER A 270 24.01 -1.64 -3.14
C SER A 270 24.61 -2.93 -3.72
N SER A 271 25.73 -3.39 -3.18
CA SER A 271 26.36 -4.64 -3.60
C SER A 271 25.72 -5.90 -2.99
N MET A 272 25.03 -5.78 -1.85
CA MET A 272 24.52 -6.90 -1.06
C MET A 272 23.03 -7.16 -1.25
N THR A 273 22.22 -6.14 -1.55
CA THR A 273 20.77 -6.29 -1.66
C THR A 273 20.17 -5.50 -2.81
N SER A 274 19.16 -6.08 -3.44
CA SER A 274 18.23 -5.38 -4.32
C SER A 274 16.87 -5.14 -3.65
N ASN A 275 16.66 -5.68 -2.42
CA ASN A 275 15.38 -5.63 -1.72
C ASN A 275 15.33 -4.50 -0.70
N TYR A 276 15.38 -3.28 -1.18
CA TYR A 276 15.38 -2.07 -0.34
C TYR A 276 14.07 -1.87 0.44
N LEU A 277 12.95 -2.40 -0.04
CA LEU A 277 11.67 -2.32 0.67
C LEU A 277 11.73 -3.11 1.98
N ASN A 278 12.22 -4.35 1.92
CA ASN A 278 12.40 -5.17 3.12
C ASN A 278 13.49 -4.61 4.03
N LEU A 279 14.56 -4.05 3.47
CA LEU A 279 15.59 -3.38 4.26
C LEU A 279 15.02 -2.21 5.07
N ALA A 280 14.21 -1.34 4.43
CA ALA A 280 13.58 -0.23 5.13
C ALA A 280 12.63 -0.71 6.23
N LYS A 281 11.82 -1.75 5.98
CA LYS A 281 10.96 -2.37 6.99
C LYS A 281 11.77 -2.94 8.16
N ASP A 282 12.82 -3.70 7.88
CA ASP A 282 13.68 -4.27 8.91
C ASP A 282 14.33 -3.17 9.80
N LEU A 283 14.80 -2.07 9.19
CA LEU A 283 15.38 -0.95 9.93
C LEU A 283 14.34 -0.23 10.81
N ILE A 284 13.11 -0.07 10.33
CA ILE A 284 11.98 0.45 11.12
C ILE A 284 11.74 -0.43 12.34
N ASP A 285 11.61 -1.74 12.13
CA ASP A 285 11.32 -2.72 13.18
C ASP A 285 12.41 -2.73 14.27
N LEU A 286 13.68 -2.67 13.88
CA LEU A 286 14.82 -2.61 14.82
C LEU A 286 14.85 -1.31 15.63
N VAL A 287 14.56 -0.18 14.99
CA VAL A 287 14.49 1.13 15.66
C VAL A 287 13.32 1.19 16.64
N ILE A 288 12.17 0.61 16.27
CA ILE A 288 10.99 0.52 17.15
C ILE A 288 11.32 -0.32 18.39
N ASP A 289 11.93 -1.49 18.23
CA ASP A 289 12.32 -2.33 19.37
C ASP A 289 13.27 -1.58 20.33
N LYS A 290 14.24 -0.82 19.78
CA LYS A 290 15.13 0.00 20.61
C LYS A 290 14.38 1.10 21.35
N ILE A 291 13.45 1.80 20.70
CA ILE A 291 12.62 2.84 21.33
C ILE A 291 11.76 2.23 22.46
N ILE A 292 11.13 1.07 22.20
CA ILE A 292 10.32 0.36 23.21
C ILE A 292 11.19 0.03 24.43
N TYR A 293 12.38 -0.50 24.22
CA TYR A 293 13.29 -0.84 25.32
C TYR A 293 13.72 0.40 26.12
N GLU A 294 14.11 1.49 25.45
CA GLU A 294 14.51 2.75 26.13
C GLU A 294 13.37 3.37 26.97
N LYS A 295 12.12 3.17 26.53
CA LYS A 295 10.96 3.70 27.25
C LYS A 295 10.42 2.81 28.35
N THR A 296 10.49 1.49 28.17
CA THR A 296 9.81 0.53 29.07
C THR A 296 10.77 -0.31 29.89
N HIS A 297 12.03 -0.42 29.48
CA HIS A 297 13.05 -1.34 30.03
C HIS A 297 12.56 -2.79 30.11
N ASN A 298 11.54 -3.16 29.34
CA ASN A 298 10.93 -4.48 29.31
C ASN A 298 11.29 -5.22 28.03
N PHE A 299 12.19 -6.20 28.12
CA PHE A 299 12.64 -7.00 26.99
C PHE A 299 11.56 -7.95 26.43
N ASN A 300 10.52 -8.29 27.22
CA ASN A 300 9.43 -9.16 26.75
C ASN A 300 8.55 -8.49 25.67
N LEU A 301 8.66 -7.18 25.49
CA LEU A 301 7.95 -6.44 24.47
C LEU A 301 8.70 -6.37 23.13
N LEU A 302 9.95 -6.80 23.10
CA LEU A 302 10.77 -6.81 21.89
C LEU A 302 10.34 -7.95 20.96
N LYS A 303 10.31 -7.68 19.66
CA LYS A 303 9.91 -8.67 18.64
C LYS A 303 11.08 -9.21 17.85
N TYR A 304 12.09 -8.40 17.60
CA TYR A 304 13.17 -8.68 16.65
C TYR A 304 14.55 -8.68 17.28
N LEU A 305 14.76 -7.90 18.35
CA LEU A 305 16.06 -7.73 18.99
C LEU A 305 16.16 -8.56 20.27
N SER A 306 17.31 -9.21 20.47
CA SER A 306 17.69 -9.76 21.78
C SER A 306 18.19 -8.63 22.71
N LEU A 307 18.27 -8.90 24.01
CA LEU A 307 18.80 -7.94 24.99
C LEU A 307 20.24 -7.50 24.64
N SER A 308 21.07 -8.43 24.18
CA SER A 308 22.44 -8.14 23.75
C SER A 308 22.50 -7.26 22.51
N ASP A 309 21.55 -7.40 21.59
CA ASP A 309 21.53 -6.62 20.35
C ASP A 309 20.98 -5.21 20.55
N VAL A 310 19.99 -5.05 21.43
CA VAL A 310 19.47 -3.73 21.84
C VAL A 310 20.57 -2.86 22.45
N GLN A 311 21.48 -3.48 23.24
CA GLN A 311 22.61 -2.78 23.86
C GLN A 311 23.67 -2.35 22.85
N LYS A 312 23.75 -2.98 21.69
CA LYS A 312 24.67 -2.57 20.60
C LYS A 312 24.26 -1.27 19.91
N ILE A 313 22.99 -0.84 20.04
CA ILE A 313 22.52 0.41 19.45
C ILE A 313 22.80 1.57 20.43
N ASN A 314 23.76 2.43 20.09
CA ASN A 314 24.26 3.51 20.94
C ASN A 314 23.79 4.89 20.44
N LEU A 315 22.49 5.05 20.25
CA LEU A 315 21.88 6.31 19.77
C LEU A 315 20.97 6.93 20.82
N SER A 316 20.92 8.25 20.84
CA SER A 316 19.94 8.98 21.66
C SER A 316 18.52 8.73 21.20
N LEU A 317 17.57 8.91 22.11
CA LEU A 317 16.14 8.72 21.81
C LEU A 317 15.66 9.67 20.72
N GLU A 318 16.19 10.88 20.68
CA GLU A 318 15.90 11.88 19.63
C GLU A 318 16.41 11.40 18.26
N SER A 319 17.64 10.86 18.19
CA SER A 319 18.18 10.28 16.96
C SER A 319 17.37 9.08 16.47
N LEU A 320 16.88 8.24 17.39
CA LEU A 320 16.03 7.09 17.06
C LEU A 320 14.69 7.53 16.45
N TYR A 321 14.05 8.59 16.97
CA TYR A 321 12.82 9.13 16.38
C TYR A 321 13.07 9.74 14.98
N LYS A 322 14.18 10.45 14.78
CA LYS A 322 14.57 10.95 13.46
C LYS A 322 14.78 9.81 12.45
N LEU A 323 15.43 8.72 12.87
CA LEU A 323 15.61 7.53 12.03
C LEU A 323 14.28 6.84 11.71
N LEU A 324 13.38 6.73 12.68
CA LEU A 324 12.07 6.14 12.47
C LEU A 324 11.27 6.92 11.42
N GLU A 325 11.27 8.24 11.51
CA GLU A 325 10.61 9.10 10.52
C GLU A 325 11.25 8.96 9.14
N LEU A 326 12.59 8.99 9.08
CA LEU A 326 13.34 8.82 7.84
C LEU A 326 13.02 7.48 7.15
N PHE A 327 13.12 6.37 7.88
CA PHE A 327 12.88 5.04 7.31
C PHE A 327 11.42 4.81 6.93
N ASN A 328 10.45 5.40 7.64
CA ASN A 328 9.06 5.39 7.23
C ASN A 328 8.85 6.14 5.90
N LYS A 329 9.44 7.33 5.74
CA LYS A 329 9.41 8.07 4.46
C LYS A 329 10.04 7.26 3.33
N VAL A 330 11.17 6.60 3.59
CA VAL A 330 11.83 5.71 2.61
C VAL A 330 10.91 4.56 2.23
N TYR A 331 10.34 3.86 3.21
CA TYR A 331 9.45 2.71 2.99
C TYR A 331 8.22 3.10 2.15
N GLU A 332 7.56 4.21 2.49
CA GLU A 332 6.40 4.71 1.76
C GLU A 332 6.75 5.07 0.31
N LYS A 333 7.87 5.78 0.09
CA LYS A 333 8.29 6.16 -1.26
C LYS A 333 8.64 4.95 -2.11
N ILE A 334 9.35 3.96 -1.58
CA ILE A 334 9.67 2.73 -2.28
C ILE A 334 8.38 1.95 -2.62
N LYS A 335 7.45 1.85 -1.67
CA LYS A 335 6.17 1.16 -1.86
C LYS A 335 5.30 1.81 -2.95
N LEU A 336 5.33 3.13 -3.06
CA LEU A 336 4.53 3.88 -4.03
C LEU A 336 5.16 3.91 -5.43
N PHE A 337 6.48 4.04 -5.53
CA PHE A 337 7.17 4.35 -6.80
C PHE A 337 8.12 3.26 -7.29
N GLY A 338 8.40 2.26 -6.49
CA GLY A 338 9.17 1.07 -6.88
C GLY A 338 10.68 1.23 -6.80
N ASN A 339 11.32 2.27 -7.29
CA ASN A 339 12.78 2.41 -7.38
C ASN A 339 13.46 2.46 -6.00
N GLY A 340 13.70 1.28 -5.41
CA GLY A 340 14.15 1.11 -4.04
C GLY A 340 15.52 1.72 -3.76
N GLU A 341 16.49 1.48 -4.63
CA GLU A 341 17.86 1.98 -4.47
C GLU A 341 17.90 3.51 -4.47
N PHE A 342 17.24 4.12 -5.45
CA PHE A 342 17.20 5.56 -5.61
C PHE A 342 16.59 6.25 -4.39
N TYR A 343 15.39 5.82 -3.97
CA TYR A 343 14.71 6.46 -2.83
C TYR A 343 15.44 6.22 -1.52
N PHE A 344 15.99 5.03 -1.31
CA PHE A 344 16.77 4.73 -0.11
C PHE A 344 18.00 5.64 -0.01
N LYS A 345 18.83 5.69 -1.04
CA LYS A 345 20.06 6.49 -1.04
C LYS A 345 19.74 7.99 -0.95
N ASN A 346 18.84 8.48 -1.78
CA ASN A 346 18.53 9.90 -1.86
C ASN A 346 17.98 10.43 -0.53
N LEU A 347 16.96 9.77 0.04
CA LEU A 347 16.37 10.23 1.30
C LEU A 347 17.34 10.11 2.49
N VAL A 348 18.17 9.07 2.54
CA VAL A 348 19.19 8.93 3.57
C VAL A 348 20.21 10.08 3.45
N LEU A 349 20.71 10.37 2.25
CA LEU A 349 21.69 11.44 2.04
C LEU A 349 21.10 12.83 2.32
N THR A 350 19.91 13.14 1.79
CA THR A 350 19.33 14.48 1.93
C THR A 350 18.93 14.83 3.35
N ASN A 351 18.42 13.87 4.13
CA ASN A 351 17.98 14.14 5.51
C ASN A 351 19.14 14.18 6.52
N LEU A 352 20.31 13.66 6.16
CA LEU A 352 21.50 13.72 7.03
C LEU A 352 22.36 14.95 6.77
N ILE A 353 22.44 15.44 5.51
CA ILE A 353 23.19 16.65 5.14
C ILE A 353 22.60 17.93 5.78
N THR A 354 21.28 17.98 5.99
CA THR A 354 20.61 19.12 6.62
C THR A 354 20.98 19.31 8.10
N ASN A 355 21.57 18.31 8.76
CA ASN A 355 22.00 18.44 10.17
C ASN A 355 23.40 19.04 10.35
N ASP A 356 24.28 19.01 9.34
CA ASP A 356 25.63 19.58 9.45
C ASP A 356 25.65 21.12 9.35
N SER A 357 24.62 21.74 8.79
CA SER A 357 24.49 23.19 8.70
C SER A 357 24.10 23.87 10.02
N ILE A 358 23.70 23.11 11.04
CA ILE A 358 23.32 23.64 12.36
C ILE A 358 24.48 23.53 13.36
N VAL A 359 25.44 22.63 13.15
CA VAL A 359 26.55 22.39 14.09
C VAL A 359 27.80 23.25 13.79
N SER A 360 27.90 23.85 12.59
CA SER A 360 29.06 24.66 12.21
C SER A 360 28.95 26.17 12.53
N SER A 361 27.87 26.62 13.22
CA SER A 361 27.72 28.05 13.62
C SER A 361 28.04 28.35 15.10
N GLU A 362 28.50 27.39 15.87
CA GLU A 362 28.88 27.62 17.28
C GLU A 362 30.35 27.31 17.55
N ILE A 363 31.31 27.95 16.91
CA ILE A 363 32.67 28.16 17.45
C ILE A 363 33.32 29.33 16.68
N GLN A 364 33.16 30.54 17.17
CA GLN A 364 34.20 31.58 17.27
C GLN A 364 33.71 32.79 18.07
N ASP A 365 33.72 32.64 19.40
CA ASP A 365 33.81 33.79 20.28
C ASP A 365 35.27 34.23 20.37
N LYS A 366 35.53 35.41 19.86
CA LYS A 366 36.64 36.25 20.34
C LYS A 366 36.12 37.65 20.59
N THR A 367 35.91 38.00 21.84
CA THR A 367 35.86 39.37 22.34
C THR A 367 37.15 40.14 22.02
N PRO A 368 37.14 41.51 21.84
CA PRO A 368 36.88 42.37 22.96
C PRO A 368 36.24 43.76 22.71
N SER A 369 35.74 44.31 23.83
CA SER A 369 35.71 45.70 24.30
C SER A 369 34.75 46.74 23.72
N LYS A 370 33.88 47.14 24.65
CA LYS A 370 33.44 48.48 25.10
C LYS A 370 33.29 49.63 24.10
N SER A 371 32.09 50.16 23.97
CA SER A 371 31.71 51.47 24.54
C SER A 371 30.47 52.04 23.84
N THR A 372 29.60 52.59 24.67
CA THR A 372 28.77 53.79 24.62
C THR A 372 27.32 53.64 24.17
N ILE A 373 26.41 53.49 25.08
CA ILE A 373 25.46 54.44 25.72
C ILE A 373 24.42 55.09 24.77
N ASN A 374 23.19 54.94 25.23
CA ASN A 374 21.98 55.81 25.21
C ASN A 374 21.00 55.69 24.04
N GLN A 375 19.87 55.39 24.39
CA GLN A 375 18.62 56.05 24.85
C GLN A 375 17.39 55.71 24.03
N LEU A 376 16.40 55.36 24.80
CA LEU A 376 14.93 55.70 24.79
C LEU A 376 14.12 55.22 23.56
N SER A 377 12.91 54.72 23.71
CA SER A 377 11.85 54.76 24.74
C SER A 377 10.75 53.83 24.34
N ALA A 378 10.25 53.12 25.26
CA ALA A 378 8.86 52.85 25.68
C ALA A 378 7.71 53.13 24.68
N PHE A 379 6.89 52.13 24.45
CA PHE A 379 5.42 52.25 24.56
C PHE A 379 4.76 50.88 24.86
N THR A 380 4.22 50.85 26.01
CA THR A 380 3.09 50.19 26.71
C THR A 380 2.19 49.21 25.96
N THR A 381 2.14 48.03 26.57
CA THR A 381 1.03 47.08 26.86
C THR A 381 -0.39 47.49 26.51
N LYS A 382 -1.11 46.58 25.87
CA LYS A 382 -2.50 46.26 26.24
C LYS A 382 -2.78 44.77 26.07
N THR A 383 -2.95 44.11 27.19
CA THR A 383 -3.55 42.81 27.39
C THR A 383 -5.05 42.86 27.05
N VAL A 384 -5.52 41.91 26.24
CA VAL A 384 -6.91 41.45 26.27
C VAL A 384 -6.91 39.93 26.28
N THR A 385 -7.31 39.43 27.44
CA THR A 385 -7.68 38.02 27.67
C THR A 385 -8.99 37.72 26.98
N ASN A 386 -9.06 36.65 26.21
CA ASN A 386 -10.30 35.90 26.04
C ASN A 386 -10.00 34.41 25.90
N GLU A 387 -10.49 33.70 26.89
CA GLU A 387 -10.59 32.24 26.91
C GLU A 387 -11.54 31.75 25.80
N TYR A 388 -11.09 30.85 24.96
CA TYR A 388 -11.99 29.91 24.30
C TYR A 388 -11.41 28.51 24.33
N THR A 389 -12.25 27.62 24.81
CA THR A 389 -12.13 26.20 25.02
C THR A 389 -11.65 25.46 23.75
N LYS A 390 -10.59 24.65 23.91
CA LYS A 390 -10.08 23.70 22.92
C LYS A 390 -11.07 22.55 22.74
N THR A 391 -11.61 22.44 21.54
CA THR A 391 -12.00 21.17 20.94
C THR A 391 -11.08 20.93 19.73
N THR A 392 -10.13 20.03 19.89
CA THR A 392 -9.22 19.60 18.84
C THR A 392 -9.97 18.69 17.87
N VAL A 393 -10.40 19.26 16.75
CA VAL A 393 -10.73 18.50 15.54
C VAL A 393 -9.51 18.58 14.63
N VAL A 394 -8.86 17.44 14.37
CA VAL A 394 -7.77 17.33 13.40
C VAL A 394 -8.40 17.42 12.00
N PRO A 395 -8.07 18.44 11.19
CA PRO A 395 -8.60 18.51 9.83
C PRO A 395 -7.97 17.42 8.96
N ASN A 396 -8.81 16.69 8.25
CA ASN A 396 -8.44 15.63 7.32
C ASN A 396 -7.79 16.29 6.09
N ASN A 397 -6.45 16.28 6.01
CA ASN A 397 -5.64 16.96 4.99
C ASN A 397 -6.00 16.63 3.52
N GLU A 398 -6.70 15.50 3.27
CA GLU A 398 -7.16 15.13 1.92
C GLU A 398 -8.39 15.93 1.45
N ILE A 399 -9.26 16.36 2.38
CA ILE A 399 -10.49 17.11 2.02
C ILE A 399 -10.14 18.55 1.64
N VAL A 400 -9.20 19.16 2.33
CA VAL A 400 -8.71 20.52 2.06
C VAL A 400 -8.05 20.58 0.67
N ARG A 401 -7.12 19.64 0.34
CA ARG A 401 -6.45 19.59 -0.97
C ARG A 401 -7.40 19.41 -2.16
N ASN A 402 -8.47 18.61 -2.03
CA ASN A 402 -9.42 18.41 -3.12
C ASN A 402 -10.29 19.65 -3.41
N ASN A 403 -10.61 20.45 -2.40
CA ASN A 403 -11.37 21.69 -2.59
C ASN A 403 -10.53 22.78 -3.28
N ASP A 404 -9.22 22.85 -3.00
CA ASP A 404 -8.33 23.84 -3.60
C ASP A 404 -8.12 23.57 -5.09
N TYR A 405 -7.88 22.34 -5.49
CA TYR A 405 -7.78 21.97 -6.91
C TYR A 405 -9.10 22.14 -7.66
N LYS A 406 -10.23 21.97 -6.98
CA LYS A 406 -11.57 22.24 -7.56
C LYS A 406 -11.77 23.73 -7.81
N ASN A 407 -11.34 24.59 -6.90
CA ASN A 407 -11.41 26.04 -7.09
C ASN A 407 -10.52 26.50 -8.25
N LEU A 408 -9.28 26.03 -8.32
CA LEU A 408 -8.39 26.29 -9.45
C LEU A 408 -8.99 25.77 -10.78
N PHE A 409 -9.60 24.59 -10.79
CA PHE A 409 -10.33 24.08 -11.96
C PHE A 409 -11.43 25.03 -12.39
N ASN A 410 -12.25 25.54 -11.45
CA ASN A 410 -13.33 26.46 -11.75
C ASN A 410 -12.81 27.79 -12.32
N GLN A 411 -11.68 28.30 -11.84
CA GLN A 411 -11.03 29.49 -12.38
C GLN A 411 -10.51 29.26 -13.82
N ILE A 412 -9.88 28.12 -14.08
CA ILE A 412 -9.37 27.77 -15.42
C ILE A 412 -10.52 27.57 -16.40
N ILE A 413 -11.58 26.83 -16.04
CA ILE A 413 -12.68 26.52 -16.94
C ILE A 413 -13.54 27.76 -17.27
N SER A 414 -13.69 28.70 -16.33
CA SER A 414 -14.44 29.93 -16.56
C SER A 414 -13.74 30.89 -17.51
N ASN A 415 -12.43 30.75 -17.72
CA ASN A 415 -11.58 31.57 -18.58
C ASN A 415 -10.90 30.72 -19.67
N GLU A 416 -11.58 29.67 -20.19
CA GLU A 416 -11.02 28.69 -21.14
C GLU A 416 -10.57 29.39 -22.45
N ASP A 417 -9.32 29.08 -22.85
CA ASP A 417 -8.70 29.49 -24.11
C ASP A 417 -8.34 28.25 -24.94
N ASN A 418 -9.10 28.05 -26.02
CA ASN A 418 -8.96 26.89 -26.90
C ASN A 418 -7.69 26.93 -27.76
N GLU A 419 -7.17 28.10 -28.09
CA GLU A 419 -5.93 28.24 -28.86
C GLU A 419 -4.72 27.82 -28.04
N LEU A 420 -4.62 28.30 -26.81
CA LEU A 420 -3.59 27.88 -25.85
C LEU A 420 -3.67 26.40 -25.56
N LYS A 421 -4.86 25.83 -25.37
CA LYS A 421 -5.06 24.40 -25.18
C LYS A 421 -4.52 23.57 -26.33
N ASN A 422 -4.81 23.97 -27.58
CA ASN A 422 -4.32 23.26 -28.76
C ASN A 422 -2.79 23.36 -28.87
N ASN A 423 -2.20 24.53 -28.60
CA ASN A 423 -0.76 24.74 -28.58
C ASN A 423 -0.07 23.83 -27.56
N LEU A 424 -0.58 23.78 -26.33
CA LEU A 424 -0.02 22.93 -25.27
C LEU A 424 -0.14 21.44 -25.61
N ASN A 425 -1.27 21.00 -26.21
CA ASN A 425 -1.42 19.62 -26.65
C ASN A 425 -0.44 19.26 -27.78
N ASN A 426 -0.21 20.17 -28.73
CA ASN A 426 0.75 19.96 -29.81
C ASN A 426 2.18 19.82 -29.27
N LYS A 427 2.58 20.68 -28.32
CA LYS A 427 3.88 20.58 -27.65
C LYS A 427 4.03 19.29 -26.86
N LEU A 428 3.03 18.91 -26.06
CA LEU A 428 3.03 17.67 -25.30
C LEU A 428 3.18 16.46 -26.23
N ASN A 429 2.46 16.43 -27.35
CA ASN A 429 2.56 15.36 -28.33
C ASN A 429 3.92 15.34 -29.03
N ALA A 430 4.52 16.49 -29.34
CA ALA A 430 5.85 16.58 -29.93
C ALA A 430 6.93 16.03 -28.97
N LEU A 431 6.84 16.35 -27.69
CA LEU A 431 7.73 15.82 -26.67
C LEU A 431 7.59 14.31 -26.50
N LYS A 432 6.35 13.77 -26.59
CA LYS A 432 6.09 12.31 -26.56
C LYS A 432 6.70 11.61 -27.76
N THR A 433 6.48 12.14 -28.96
CA THR A 433 6.96 11.54 -30.22
C THR A 433 8.50 11.49 -30.30
N ASN A 434 9.16 12.47 -29.73
CA ASN A 434 10.62 12.58 -29.72
C ASN A 434 11.30 11.83 -28.55
N HIS A 435 10.56 11.05 -27.75
CA HIS A 435 11.04 10.39 -26.52
C HIS A 435 11.78 11.31 -25.55
N GLN A 436 11.49 12.63 -25.57
CA GLN A 436 12.13 13.61 -24.70
C GLN A 436 11.44 13.74 -23.34
N LEU A 437 10.22 13.20 -23.17
CA LEU A 437 9.48 13.24 -21.90
C LEU A 437 10.16 12.39 -20.83
N ASP A 438 10.65 11.20 -21.18
CA ASP A 438 11.27 10.26 -20.24
C ASP A 438 12.53 10.87 -19.62
N ASP A 439 13.30 11.63 -20.40
CA ASP A 439 14.56 12.23 -19.95
C ASP A 439 14.36 13.60 -19.28
N LYS A 440 13.43 14.42 -19.79
CA LYS A 440 13.27 15.82 -19.36
C LYS A 440 12.12 16.05 -18.38
N LEU A 441 11.02 15.36 -18.58
CA LEU A 441 9.76 15.54 -17.82
C LEU A 441 9.09 14.19 -17.50
N PRO A 442 9.77 13.30 -16.74
CA PRO A 442 9.26 11.94 -16.49
C PRO A 442 7.87 11.94 -15.84
N SER A 443 7.55 12.95 -15.04
CA SER A 443 6.23 13.08 -14.40
C SER A 443 5.08 13.38 -15.38
N LEU A 444 5.36 13.78 -16.63
CA LEU A 444 4.39 14.01 -17.69
C LEU A 444 4.19 12.82 -18.65
N THR A 445 5.01 11.77 -18.52
CA THR A 445 4.94 10.59 -19.41
C THR A 445 3.54 9.99 -19.47
N ASP A 446 2.87 9.89 -18.32
CA ASP A 446 1.53 9.33 -18.17
C ASP A 446 0.38 10.33 -18.44
N CYS A 447 0.70 11.60 -18.71
CA CYS A 447 -0.32 12.60 -19.04
C CYS A 447 -0.97 12.26 -20.39
N ILE A 448 -2.31 12.13 -20.42
CA ILE A 448 -3.05 11.81 -21.65
C ILE A 448 -3.09 13.05 -22.57
N LYS A 449 -3.58 14.17 -22.04
CA LYS A 449 -3.72 15.44 -22.78
C LYS A 449 -4.00 16.61 -21.83
N VAL A 450 -3.85 17.83 -22.35
CA VAL A 450 -4.39 19.06 -21.75
C VAL A 450 -5.89 19.12 -22.05
N LEU A 451 -6.71 19.18 -21.00
CA LEU A 451 -8.16 19.12 -21.14
C LEU A 451 -8.78 20.53 -21.28
N VAL A 452 -8.34 21.45 -20.45
CA VAL A 452 -8.76 22.86 -20.40
C VAL A 452 -7.53 23.73 -20.18
N SER A 453 -7.48 24.91 -20.75
CA SER A 453 -6.43 25.90 -20.54
C SER A 453 -7.02 27.30 -20.49
N SER A 454 -6.48 28.15 -19.62
CA SER A 454 -6.70 29.59 -19.54
C SER A 454 -5.38 30.33 -19.74
N LYS A 455 -5.41 31.67 -19.69
CA LYS A 455 -4.20 32.49 -19.84
C LYS A 455 -3.11 32.16 -18.82
N HIS A 456 -3.48 31.74 -17.62
CA HIS A 456 -2.56 31.51 -16.50
C HIS A 456 -2.61 30.08 -15.91
N GLY A 457 -3.36 29.16 -16.52
CA GLY A 457 -3.45 27.81 -16.00
C GLY A 457 -3.92 26.78 -16.99
N ALA A 458 -3.62 25.49 -16.71
CA ALA A 458 -4.13 24.38 -17.50
C ALA A 458 -4.42 23.14 -16.62
N VAL A 459 -5.39 22.36 -17.10
CA VAL A 459 -5.81 21.08 -16.48
C VAL A 459 -5.30 19.94 -17.32
N LEU A 460 -4.48 19.09 -16.69
CA LEU A 460 -3.89 17.89 -17.29
C LEU A 460 -4.73 16.66 -16.94
N LEU A 461 -5.02 15.84 -17.95
CA LEU A 461 -5.73 14.58 -17.79
C LEU A 461 -4.75 13.42 -17.68
N PHE A 462 -4.88 12.64 -16.61
CA PHE A 462 -4.18 11.38 -16.40
C PHE A 462 -5.17 10.20 -16.39
N GLU A 463 -4.67 9.00 -16.63
CA GLU A 463 -5.49 7.79 -16.61
C GLU A 463 -5.91 7.42 -15.19
N TYR A 464 -4.96 7.54 -14.23
CA TYR A 464 -5.17 7.16 -12.83
C TYR A 464 -4.96 8.33 -11.88
N LYS A 465 -5.78 8.37 -10.80
CA LYS A 465 -5.73 9.40 -9.76
C LYS A 465 -4.36 9.49 -9.06
N ASN A 466 -3.67 8.36 -8.89
CA ASN A 466 -2.36 8.32 -8.26
C ASN A 466 -1.27 8.99 -9.11
N GLN A 467 -1.33 8.85 -10.43
CA GLN A 467 -0.41 9.52 -11.36
C GLN A 467 -0.64 11.03 -11.35
N ALA A 468 -1.89 11.46 -11.39
CA ALA A 468 -2.26 12.88 -11.28
C ALA A 468 -1.78 13.50 -9.96
N LYS A 469 -1.93 12.78 -8.84
CA LYS A 469 -1.45 13.22 -7.54
C LYS A 469 0.09 13.34 -7.53
N ALA A 470 0.80 12.34 -8.06
CA ALA A 470 2.26 12.36 -8.13
C ALA A 470 2.76 13.54 -8.97
N PHE A 471 2.09 13.84 -10.10
CA PHE A 471 2.40 15.02 -10.90
C PHE A 471 2.17 16.31 -10.10
N ASN A 472 1.03 16.48 -9.44
CA ASN A 472 0.73 17.67 -8.64
C ASN A 472 1.77 17.87 -7.53
N ASP A 473 2.11 16.81 -6.78
CA ASP A 473 3.11 16.86 -5.71
C ASP A 473 4.50 17.26 -6.25
N TRP A 474 4.88 16.78 -7.45
CA TRP A 474 6.14 17.16 -8.11
C TRP A 474 6.09 18.55 -8.73
N PHE A 475 5.02 18.96 -9.40
CA PHE A 475 4.89 20.27 -10.04
C PHE A 475 5.06 21.43 -9.05
N TRP A 476 4.57 21.28 -7.83
CA TRP A 476 4.71 22.29 -6.77
C TRP A 476 6.09 22.32 -6.10
N THR A 477 7.08 21.58 -6.61
CA THR A 477 8.50 21.75 -6.24
C THR A 477 9.17 22.80 -7.14
N ILE A 478 10.26 23.41 -6.67
CA ILE A 478 11.02 24.40 -7.45
C ILE A 478 11.53 23.79 -8.75
N ASP A 479 12.10 22.58 -8.67
CA ASP A 479 12.66 21.88 -9.82
C ASP A 479 11.56 21.47 -10.81
N GLY A 480 10.43 20.97 -10.33
CA GLY A 480 9.30 20.61 -11.16
C GLY A 480 8.73 21.80 -11.92
N TYR A 481 8.49 22.91 -11.24
CA TYR A 481 8.00 24.14 -11.84
C TYR A 481 8.99 24.71 -12.89
N LYS A 482 10.29 24.75 -12.57
CA LYS A 482 11.33 25.24 -13.46
C LYS A 482 11.44 24.40 -14.73
N LEU A 483 11.47 23.07 -14.60
CA LEU A 483 11.54 22.14 -15.72
C LEU A 483 10.32 22.26 -16.64
N ILE A 484 9.11 22.40 -16.08
CA ILE A 484 7.89 22.63 -16.86
C ILE A 484 7.97 23.94 -17.60
N LYS A 485 8.41 25.03 -16.95
CA LYS A 485 8.55 26.35 -17.56
C LYS A 485 9.53 26.34 -18.73
N GLU A 486 10.65 25.66 -18.58
CA GLU A 486 11.69 25.55 -19.62
C GLU A 486 11.26 24.71 -20.82
N ASN A 487 10.56 23.61 -20.60
CA ASN A 487 10.27 22.63 -21.66
C ASN A 487 8.87 22.75 -22.26
N LEU A 488 7.88 23.20 -21.50
CA LEU A 488 6.50 23.31 -21.98
C LEU A 488 6.11 24.74 -22.36
N PHE A 489 6.71 25.76 -21.75
CA PHE A 489 6.37 27.17 -21.95
C PHE A 489 7.50 28.03 -22.57
N ASP A 490 8.57 27.41 -23.09
CA ASP A 490 9.68 28.06 -23.83
C ASP A 490 10.30 29.24 -23.06
N ASN A 491 10.46 29.13 -21.73
CA ASN A 491 10.92 30.21 -20.86
C ASN A 491 10.14 31.54 -21.02
N SER A 492 8.87 31.47 -21.39
CA SER A 492 8.03 32.65 -21.47
C SER A 492 8.05 33.42 -20.13
N SER A 493 7.96 34.74 -20.20
CA SER A 493 7.89 35.59 -18.99
C SER A 493 6.58 35.39 -18.20
N GLN A 494 5.63 34.63 -18.73
CA GLN A 494 4.37 34.32 -18.08
C GLN A 494 4.48 33.09 -17.21
N ASP A 495 3.96 33.19 -16.00
CA ASP A 495 3.86 32.08 -15.06
C ASP A 495 2.54 31.32 -15.30
N TYR A 496 2.56 30.00 -15.13
CA TYR A 496 1.42 29.11 -15.36
C TYR A 496 1.22 28.15 -14.18
N VAL A 497 -0.03 27.90 -13.81
CA VAL A 497 -0.41 26.89 -12.84
C VAL A 497 -0.93 25.65 -13.58
N LEU A 498 -0.35 24.49 -13.28
CA LEU A 498 -0.83 23.21 -13.81
C LEU A 498 -1.47 22.41 -12.70
N ILE A 499 -2.65 21.88 -12.97
CA ILE A 499 -3.33 20.93 -12.10
C ILE A 499 -3.59 19.64 -12.86
N ALA A 500 -3.34 18.51 -12.23
CA ALA A 500 -3.57 17.19 -12.81
C ALA A 500 -4.70 16.47 -12.08
N SER A 501 -5.55 15.77 -12.82
CA SER A 501 -6.55 14.88 -12.24
C SER A 501 -6.96 13.77 -13.21
N ASP A 502 -7.67 12.78 -12.69
CA ASP A 502 -8.24 11.69 -13.47
C ASP A 502 -9.60 12.06 -14.08
N LYS A 503 -10.02 11.27 -15.07
CA LYS A 503 -11.26 11.51 -15.84
C LYS A 503 -12.52 11.61 -14.96
N ASN A 504 -12.63 10.79 -13.92
CA ASN A 504 -13.81 10.76 -13.06
C ASN A 504 -13.89 12.00 -12.17
N THR A 505 -12.77 12.41 -11.57
CA THR A 505 -12.67 13.60 -10.74
C THR A 505 -12.96 14.86 -11.55
N ILE A 506 -12.36 15.00 -12.74
CA ILE A 506 -12.61 16.15 -13.65
C ILE A 506 -14.07 16.19 -14.08
N LYS A 507 -14.67 15.04 -14.38
CA LYS A 507 -16.10 14.96 -14.73
C LYS A 507 -16.97 15.49 -13.59
N ASN A 508 -16.71 15.07 -12.35
CA ASN A 508 -17.45 15.54 -11.17
C ASN A 508 -17.29 17.06 -10.96
N TRP A 509 -16.08 17.60 -11.10
CA TRP A 509 -15.84 19.05 -11.00
C TRP A 509 -16.58 19.83 -12.09
N ARG A 510 -16.57 19.31 -13.32
CA ARG A 510 -17.28 19.92 -14.44
C ARG A 510 -18.80 19.89 -14.28
N ASP A 511 -19.35 18.75 -13.82
CA ASP A 511 -20.79 18.60 -13.57
C ASP A 511 -21.25 19.54 -12.44
N ASP A 512 -20.44 19.73 -11.42
CA ASP A 512 -20.71 20.69 -10.33
C ASP A 512 -20.63 22.14 -10.81
N TYR A 513 -19.63 22.49 -11.63
CA TYR A 513 -19.51 23.82 -12.23
C TYR A 513 -20.73 24.13 -13.13
N LEU A 514 -21.17 23.17 -13.93
CA LEU A 514 -22.33 23.37 -14.84
C LEU A 514 -23.67 23.52 -14.10
N LYS A 515 -23.80 22.98 -12.87
CA LYS A 515 -25.00 23.19 -12.03
C LYS A 515 -25.12 24.62 -11.52
N ASN A 516 -23.99 25.28 -11.24
CA ASN A 516 -23.94 26.65 -10.73
C ASN A 516 -22.79 27.42 -11.42
N PRO A 517 -22.89 27.79 -12.68
CA PRO A 517 -21.82 28.48 -13.39
C PRO A 517 -21.67 29.89 -12.83
N LYS A 518 -20.59 30.09 -12.06
CA LYS A 518 -20.15 31.43 -11.63
C LYS A 518 -18.99 31.84 -12.53
N LYS A 519 -18.88 33.14 -12.83
CA LYS A 519 -17.71 33.69 -13.52
C LYS A 519 -16.66 33.90 -12.42
N TYR A 520 -15.58 33.13 -12.45
CA TYR A 520 -14.44 33.28 -11.56
C TYR A 520 -13.42 34.23 -12.18
N GLU A 521 -12.72 35.00 -11.37
CA GLU A 521 -11.53 35.73 -11.84
C GLU A 521 -10.45 34.74 -12.26
N ASP A 522 -9.58 35.13 -13.21
CA ASP A 522 -8.45 34.27 -13.61
C ASP A 522 -7.46 34.11 -12.47
N ILE A 523 -6.61 33.10 -12.54
CA ILE A 523 -5.67 32.73 -11.46
C ILE A 523 -4.80 33.92 -11.12
N ASN A 524 -4.76 34.30 -9.85
CA ASN A 524 -3.84 35.32 -9.34
C ASN A 524 -2.42 34.74 -9.22
N LEU A 525 -1.48 35.27 -9.98
CA LEU A 525 -0.09 34.80 -10.04
C LEU A 525 0.80 35.32 -8.90
N ASP A 526 0.32 36.22 -8.03
CA ASP A 526 1.08 36.68 -6.85
C ASP A 526 1.49 35.52 -5.94
N ILE A 527 0.74 34.43 -5.99
CA ILE A 527 1.07 33.14 -5.36
C ILE A 527 2.42 32.59 -5.83
N LEU A 528 2.78 32.78 -7.09
CA LEU A 528 4.04 32.31 -7.67
C LEU A 528 5.22 33.25 -7.43
N GLU A 529 4.99 34.54 -7.25
CA GLU A 529 6.05 35.50 -6.91
C GLU A 529 6.56 35.30 -5.47
N GLN A 530 5.69 34.91 -4.56
CA GLN A 530 6.06 34.56 -3.18
C GLN A 530 6.94 33.30 -3.11
N LEU A 531 6.83 32.39 -4.11
CA LEU A 531 7.66 31.19 -4.23
C LEU A 531 9.16 31.51 -4.52
N LYS A 532 9.47 32.65 -5.10
CA LYS A 532 10.84 33.01 -5.50
C LYS A 532 11.71 33.45 -4.33
N THR A 533 11.17 33.69 -3.14
CA THR A 533 11.87 34.37 -2.03
C THR A 533 12.14 33.56 -0.77
N ILE A 534 11.73 32.29 -0.69
CA ILE A 534 11.75 31.49 0.56
C ILE A 534 12.45 30.12 0.35
N SER A 535 13.08 29.55 1.40
CA SER A 535 13.72 28.22 1.37
C SER A 535 12.72 27.08 1.19
N ASP A 536 13.18 25.92 0.67
CA ASP A 536 12.31 24.86 0.16
C ASP A 536 11.24 24.34 1.13
N ASP A 537 11.53 24.21 2.42
CA ASP A 537 10.59 23.71 3.43
C ASP A 537 9.55 24.76 3.90
N GLU A 538 9.95 26.01 3.99
CA GLU A 538 9.03 27.11 4.33
C GLU A 538 8.08 27.45 3.18
N LYS A 539 8.53 27.30 1.94
CA LYS A 539 7.71 27.52 0.74
C LYS A 539 6.56 26.52 0.64
N TYR A 540 6.84 25.24 0.92
CA TYR A 540 5.82 24.19 0.86
C TYR A 540 4.73 24.39 1.93
N LYS A 541 5.10 24.82 3.15
CA LYS A 541 4.14 25.16 4.20
C LYS A 541 3.30 26.39 3.85
N ARG A 542 3.89 27.44 3.31
CA ARG A 542 3.15 28.68 2.94
C ARG A 542 2.24 28.49 1.72
N ILE A 543 2.60 27.65 0.75
CA ILE A 543 1.69 27.30 -0.34
C ILE A 543 0.44 26.61 0.20
N LEU A 544 0.59 25.72 1.17
CA LEU A 544 -0.54 25.06 1.83
C LEU A 544 -1.40 26.04 2.64
N ASP A 545 -0.79 27.04 3.29
CA ASP A 545 -1.48 28.07 4.05
C ASP A 545 -2.22 29.07 3.14
N ILE A 546 -1.63 29.47 2.00
CA ILE A 546 -2.25 30.40 1.04
C ILE A 546 -3.41 29.74 0.27
N ILE A 547 -3.27 28.46 -0.06
CA ILE A 547 -4.35 27.68 -0.69
C ILE A 547 -5.50 27.46 0.31
N GLY A 548 -5.21 27.42 1.64
CA GLY A 548 -6.21 27.28 2.72
C GLY A 548 -6.87 28.59 3.19
N GLU A 549 -6.35 29.78 2.88
CA GLU A 549 -6.94 31.07 3.27
C GLU A 549 -7.97 31.64 2.26
N GLY A 550 -8.19 30.95 1.15
CA GLY A 550 -9.19 31.36 0.12
C GLY A 550 -10.66 31.16 0.50
N ASP A 551 -10.97 30.65 1.70
CA ASP A 551 -12.32 30.46 2.23
C ASP A 551 -12.56 31.35 3.48
N LYS A 552 -12.55 32.66 3.29
CA LYS A 552 -13.19 33.59 4.21
C LYS A 552 -14.06 34.59 3.46
#